data_562833492cc847407aacfb3d96779410
#
_entry.id   562833492cc847407aacfb3d96779410
#
_cell.length_a   1.000
_cell.length_b   1.000
_cell.length_c   1.000
_cell.angle_alpha   90.00
_cell.angle_beta   90.00
_cell.angle_gamma   90.00
#
_symmetry.space_group_name_H-M   'P 1'
#
loop_
_entity.id
_entity.type
_entity.pdbx_description
1 polymer ?
#
loop_
_entity_poly.entity_id
_entity_poly.type
_entity_poly.pdbx_seq_one_letter_code
_entity_poly.pdbx_strand_id
1 'polypeptide(L)'
;MSVTQPPLNAPEIRRLDPVLGPGHTYASVTDKIASVVLTRPLGIGWLAGFALTFTLVMVLFISIAWLIIKGVGIWGINIPIGWGFAIVNFVWWIGIGHAGTLISAILFLLNQKWRTSINRFAEAMTLFAVACAGIFPLIHTGRPWMAYYMFPYPSTMGIWPQFRSPLIWDVFAVSTYGTVSLLFWFIGLLPDLATLRDRAKNRFQQLIYGALAMGWRGSAQHWHRYQSAYLLLAGLATPLVLSVHTVVSFDFAVAIVPGWHTTIFPPYFVAGAIYSGFAMVLTIAIPLRKAYGLEDFITMRHLDNMAKVMLATGLIVAYGYFVEFFMAFYSGNKFDVFLAQQRLHGPYSHYYYALILCNILTPQLLWFEKVRRNVALLFVMSLVINTGMWLERFVIVVISLTRDFVPSAWGRYQPTFWDFSTLLGTLGLFAMLLFLFVRGLPAIAISEMRELVGQESHSDRDRK
;
A
#
# COMPACT_ATOMS: atom_id res chain seq x y z
N MET A 1 -42.47 45.70 -8.11
CA MET A 1 -41.49 44.70 -7.65
C MET A 1 -40.99 43.94 -8.90
N SER A 2 -39.84 44.32 -9.45
CA SER A 2 -39.27 43.63 -10.60
C SER A 2 -38.47 42.42 -10.12
N VAL A 3 -38.92 41.23 -10.46
CA VAL A 3 -38.20 40.01 -10.27
C VAL A 3 -37.03 40.03 -11.24
N THR A 4 -35.83 40.35 -10.76
CA THR A 4 -34.60 40.24 -11.52
C THR A 4 -34.29 38.75 -11.76
N GLN A 5 -34.47 38.30 -12.99
CA GLN A 5 -33.97 36.96 -13.39
C GLN A 5 -32.46 36.90 -13.15
N PRO A 6 -31.92 35.77 -12.61
CA PRO A 6 -30.49 35.63 -12.46
C PRO A 6 -29.82 35.61 -13.84
N PRO A 7 -28.58 36.10 -13.97
CA PRO A 7 -27.87 36.18 -15.25
C PRO A 7 -27.73 34.78 -15.86
N LEU A 8 -28.08 34.64 -17.13
CA LEU A 8 -28.11 33.45 -17.97
C LEU A 8 -26.77 32.72 -18.13
N ASN A 9 -25.68 33.19 -17.54
CA ASN A 9 -24.32 32.65 -17.66
C ASN A 9 -23.55 32.53 -16.34
N ALA A 10 -24.22 32.30 -15.20
CA ALA A 10 -23.50 31.89 -14.01
C ALA A 10 -22.94 30.47 -14.26
N PRO A 11 -21.61 30.25 -14.13
CA PRO A 11 -21.08 28.89 -14.28
C PRO A 11 -21.81 27.97 -13.29
N GLU A 12 -22.40 26.88 -13.79
CA GLU A 12 -23.01 25.86 -12.95
C GLU A 12 -21.94 25.45 -11.94
N ILE A 13 -22.10 25.87 -10.68
CA ILE A 13 -21.25 25.41 -9.59
C ILE A 13 -21.51 23.92 -9.49
N ARG A 14 -20.64 23.13 -10.11
CA ARG A 14 -20.70 21.68 -10.16
C ARG A 14 -20.74 21.18 -8.71
N ARG A 15 -21.91 20.74 -8.26
CA ARG A 15 -22.04 20.17 -6.90
C ARG A 15 -21.17 18.93 -6.81
N LEU A 16 -20.16 18.98 -5.93
CA LEU A 16 -19.34 17.82 -5.66
C LEU A 16 -20.22 16.70 -5.08
N ASP A 17 -20.00 15.47 -5.50
CA ASP A 17 -20.64 14.31 -4.90
C ASP A 17 -20.46 14.35 -3.36
N PRO A 18 -21.43 13.93 -2.56
CA PRO A 18 -21.31 13.95 -1.10
C PRO A 18 -20.23 12.97 -0.63
N VAL A 19 -19.63 13.26 0.52
CA VAL A 19 -18.67 12.35 1.17
C VAL A 19 -19.44 11.18 1.80
N LEU A 20 -20.59 11.44 2.37
CA LEU A 20 -21.48 10.44 2.95
C LEU A 20 -22.82 10.47 2.19
N GLY A 21 -23.40 9.30 1.91
CA GLY A 21 -24.74 9.20 1.35
C GLY A 21 -25.79 9.83 2.27
N PRO A 22 -26.91 10.37 1.73
CA PRO A 22 -27.90 11.05 2.53
C PRO A 22 -28.69 10.10 3.47
N GLY A 23 -29.28 10.66 4.53
CA GLY A 23 -30.21 9.95 5.41
C GLY A 23 -29.59 9.09 6.51
N HIS A 24 -28.29 9.18 6.74
CA HIS A 24 -27.62 8.47 7.82
C HIS A 24 -27.77 9.18 9.18
N THR A 25 -28.00 8.38 10.21
CA THR A 25 -27.98 8.77 11.63
C THR A 25 -26.80 8.10 12.33
N TYR A 26 -26.49 8.56 13.55
CA TYR A 26 -25.47 7.90 14.40
C TYR A 26 -25.74 6.40 14.59
N ALA A 27 -27.02 6.03 14.75
CA ALA A 27 -27.42 4.63 14.93
C ALA A 27 -27.25 3.84 13.63
N SER A 28 -27.76 4.35 12.50
CA SER A 28 -27.68 3.65 11.20
C SER A 28 -26.24 3.40 10.73
N VAL A 29 -25.35 4.37 10.93
CA VAL A 29 -23.90 4.21 10.64
C VAL A 29 -23.31 3.09 11.49
N THR A 30 -23.57 3.13 12.80
CA THR A 30 -23.04 2.14 13.74
C THR A 30 -23.58 0.74 13.43
N ASP A 31 -24.87 0.62 13.17
CA ASP A 31 -25.52 -0.66 12.88
C ASP A 31 -25.02 -1.27 11.57
N LYS A 32 -24.90 -0.45 10.53
CA LYS A 32 -24.44 -0.92 9.22
C LYS A 32 -23.00 -1.45 9.27
N ILE A 33 -22.09 -0.73 9.94
CA ILE A 33 -20.68 -1.14 10.02
C ILE A 33 -20.51 -2.31 10.99
N ALA A 34 -21.09 -2.25 12.20
CA ALA A 34 -20.96 -3.30 13.21
C ALA A 34 -21.61 -4.63 12.77
N SER A 35 -22.70 -4.57 12.00
CA SER A 35 -23.38 -5.77 11.50
C SER A 35 -22.49 -6.64 10.62
N VAL A 36 -21.57 -6.07 9.85
CA VAL A 36 -20.63 -6.81 9.00
C VAL A 36 -19.78 -7.75 9.86
N VAL A 37 -19.36 -7.29 11.04
CA VAL A 37 -18.50 -8.04 11.97
C VAL A 37 -19.31 -8.97 12.85
N LEU A 38 -20.42 -8.49 13.44
CA LEU A 38 -21.10 -9.18 14.53
C LEU A 38 -22.22 -10.14 14.08
N THR A 39 -22.94 -9.81 13.02
CA THR A 39 -24.18 -10.50 12.69
C THR A 39 -24.28 -11.07 11.29
N ARG A 40 -23.52 -10.54 10.32
CA ARG A 40 -23.61 -10.99 8.94
C ARG A 40 -23.12 -12.45 8.81
N PRO A 41 -23.90 -13.37 8.22
CA PRO A 41 -23.47 -14.75 8.04
C PRO A 41 -22.31 -14.86 7.07
N LEU A 42 -21.53 -15.93 7.17
CA LEU A 42 -20.48 -16.28 6.20
C LEU A 42 -21.15 -16.77 4.93
N GLY A 43 -21.05 -15.97 3.87
CA GLY A 43 -21.56 -16.38 2.56
C GLY A 43 -20.59 -17.33 1.84
N ILE A 44 -21.10 -18.12 0.90
CA ILE A 44 -20.31 -19.06 0.07
C ILE A 44 -19.17 -18.34 -0.64
N GLY A 45 -19.39 -17.13 -1.16
CA GLY A 45 -18.34 -16.34 -1.82
C GLY A 45 -17.19 -15.97 -0.89
N TRP A 46 -17.49 -15.65 0.38
CA TRP A 46 -16.44 -15.39 1.38
C TRP A 46 -15.66 -16.67 1.68
N LEU A 47 -16.36 -17.81 1.90
CA LEU A 47 -15.72 -19.11 2.18
C LEU A 47 -14.82 -19.56 1.01
N ALA A 48 -15.30 -19.46 -0.21
CA ALA A 48 -14.53 -19.81 -1.40
C ALA A 48 -13.29 -18.92 -1.56
N GLY A 49 -13.45 -17.59 -1.39
CA GLY A 49 -12.34 -16.64 -1.43
C GLY A 49 -11.31 -16.91 -0.33
N PHE A 50 -11.77 -17.15 0.90
CA PHE A 50 -10.89 -17.50 2.02
C PHE A 50 -10.17 -18.85 1.79
N ALA A 51 -10.86 -19.87 1.31
CA ALA A 51 -10.25 -21.16 1.01
C ALA A 51 -9.17 -21.04 -0.08
N LEU A 52 -9.43 -20.27 -1.15
CA LEU A 52 -8.44 -19.99 -2.18
C LEU A 52 -7.20 -19.30 -1.60
N THR A 53 -7.38 -18.24 -0.82
CA THR A 53 -6.27 -17.49 -0.23
C THR A 53 -5.51 -18.33 0.78
N PHE A 54 -6.19 -19.15 1.57
CA PHE A 54 -5.58 -20.11 2.49
C PHE A 54 -4.72 -21.14 1.74
N THR A 55 -5.22 -21.68 0.61
CA THR A 55 -4.44 -22.60 -0.25
C THR A 55 -3.16 -21.93 -0.76
N LEU A 56 -3.23 -20.67 -1.20
CA LEU A 56 -2.04 -19.92 -1.63
C LEU A 56 -1.05 -19.71 -0.48
N VAL A 57 -1.53 -19.49 0.74
CA VAL A 57 -0.67 -19.41 1.94
C VAL A 57 -0.01 -20.76 2.23
N MET A 58 -0.70 -21.88 2.05
CA MET A 58 -0.09 -23.20 2.18
C MET A 58 1.01 -23.42 1.13
N VAL A 59 0.80 -22.97 -0.11
CA VAL A 59 1.83 -22.97 -1.15
C VAL A 59 3.04 -22.13 -0.72
N LEU A 60 2.83 -20.96 -0.09
CA LEU A 60 3.92 -20.15 0.46
C LEU A 60 4.73 -20.91 1.52
N PHE A 61 4.06 -21.55 2.48
CA PHE A 61 4.74 -22.33 3.50
C PHE A 61 5.53 -23.50 2.91
N ILE A 62 4.99 -24.21 1.93
CA ILE A 62 5.68 -25.28 1.22
C ILE A 62 6.92 -24.71 0.50
N SER A 63 6.78 -23.56 -0.15
CA SER A 63 7.90 -22.90 -0.86
C SER A 63 9.02 -22.49 0.11
N ILE A 64 8.66 -21.93 1.27
CA ILE A 64 9.62 -21.56 2.32
C ILE A 64 10.29 -22.81 2.91
N ALA A 65 9.54 -23.86 3.19
CA ALA A 65 10.09 -25.12 3.70
C ALA A 65 11.08 -25.73 2.68
N TRP A 66 10.75 -25.73 1.41
CA TRP A 66 11.61 -26.21 0.34
C TRP A 66 12.87 -25.36 0.19
N LEU A 67 12.73 -24.03 0.31
CA LEU A 67 13.85 -23.10 0.33
C LEU A 67 14.83 -23.41 1.47
N ILE A 68 14.32 -23.68 2.67
CA ILE A 68 15.13 -24.01 3.84
C ILE A 68 15.91 -25.30 3.62
N ILE A 69 15.30 -26.30 2.97
CA ILE A 69 15.92 -27.61 2.71
C ILE A 69 16.97 -27.52 1.59
N LYS A 70 16.65 -26.83 0.49
CA LYS A 70 17.47 -26.81 -0.74
C LYS A 70 18.33 -25.56 -0.89
N GLY A 71 18.04 -24.49 -0.15
CA GLY A 71 18.71 -23.19 -0.27
C GLY A 71 18.15 -22.34 -1.40
N VAL A 72 18.70 -21.13 -1.57
CA VAL A 72 18.23 -20.11 -2.54
C VAL A 72 18.37 -20.53 -4.01
N GLY A 73 19.11 -21.59 -4.30
CA GLY A 73 19.24 -22.13 -5.65
C GLY A 73 17.95 -22.69 -6.26
N ILE A 74 16.84 -22.77 -5.50
CA ILE A 74 15.53 -23.11 -6.05
C ILE A 74 14.93 -21.96 -6.88
N TRP A 75 15.36 -20.73 -6.64
CA TRP A 75 14.98 -19.55 -7.41
C TRP A 75 15.86 -19.39 -8.65
N GLY A 76 15.41 -18.58 -9.60
CA GLY A 76 16.16 -18.29 -10.84
C GLY A 76 17.39 -17.41 -10.66
N ILE A 77 17.82 -17.14 -9.42
CA ILE A 77 18.99 -16.32 -9.11
C ILE A 77 20.28 -17.04 -9.46
N ASN A 78 21.32 -16.28 -9.81
CA ASN A 78 22.66 -16.78 -10.11
C ASN A 78 23.73 -15.77 -9.66
N ILE A 79 25.01 -16.05 -9.87
CA ILE A 79 26.10 -15.21 -9.37
C ILE A 79 25.99 -13.75 -9.80
N PRO A 80 25.75 -13.38 -11.08
CA PRO A 80 25.59 -11.96 -11.44
C PRO A 80 24.23 -11.40 -10.98
N ILE A 81 23.19 -12.22 -10.88
CA ILE A 81 21.85 -11.79 -10.52
C ILE A 81 21.46 -12.43 -9.19
N GLY A 82 22.03 -11.93 -8.11
CA GLY A 82 21.75 -12.40 -6.75
C GLY A 82 20.37 -11.90 -6.22
N TRP A 83 19.80 -10.86 -6.82
CA TRP A 83 18.50 -10.30 -6.47
C TRP A 83 17.50 -10.57 -7.60
N GLY A 84 16.54 -11.44 -7.32
CA GLY A 84 15.44 -11.80 -8.22
C GLY A 84 14.10 -11.39 -7.64
N PHE A 85 13.07 -12.22 -7.83
CA PHE A 85 11.70 -11.95 -7.36
C PHE A 85 11.61 -11.66 -5.87
N ALA A 86 12.44 -12.25 -5.03
CA ALA A 86 12.40 -12.00 -3.58
C ALA A 86 12.55 -10.51 -3.26
N ILE A 87 13.55 -9.84 -3.84
CA ILE A 87 13.79 -8.40 -3.61
C ILE A 87 12.78 -7.54 -4.39
N VAL A 88 12.40 -7.93 -5.61
CA VAL A 88 11.34 -7.27 -6.37
C VAL A 88 10.03 -7.22 -5.55
N ASN A 89 9.64 -8.36 -4.97
CA ASN A 89 8.43 -8.47 -4.16
C ASN A 89 8.55 -7.67 -2.85
N PHE A 90 9.70 -7.70 -2.18
CA PHE A 90 9.98 -6.90 -1.00
C PHE A 90 9.69 -5.42 -1.25
N VAL A 91 10.36 -4.84 -2.26
CA VAL A 91 10.25 -3.42 -2.58
C VAL A 91 8.82 -3.06 -3.03
N TRP A 92 8.16 -3.94 -3.78
CA TRP A 92 6.78 -3.74 -4.23
C TRP A 92 5.79 -3.72 -3.05
N TRP A 93 5.90 -4.69 -2.12
CA TRP A 93 5.02 -4.75 -0.96
C TRP A 93 5.22 -3.56 -0.01
N ILE A 94 6.46 -3.14 0.23
CA ILE A 94 6.72 -1.92 1.01
C ILE A 94 6.06 -0.71 0.35
N GLY A 95 6.15 -0.59 -0.99
CA GLY A 95 5.49 0.48 -1.74
C GLY A 95 3.98 0.52 -1.54
N ILE A 96 3.32 -0.62 -1.60
CA ILE A 96 1.85 -0.72 -1.38
C ILE A 96 1.45 -0.16 -0.01
N GLY A 97 2.23 -0.40 1.03
CA GLY A 97 1.92 0.06 2.38
C GLY A 97 1.80 1.59 2.53
N HIS A 98 2.43 2.37 1.65
CA HIS A 98 2.50 3.83 1.78
C HIS A 98 1.17 4.56 1.76
N ALA A 99 0.24 4.14 0.90
CA ALA A 99 -1.02 4.85 0.75
C ALA A 99 -1.89 4.80 2.00
N GLY A 100 -1.83 3.72 2.76
CA GLY A 100 -2.61 3.62 3.99
C GLY A 100 -2.20 4.68 5.01
N THR A 101 -0.90 4.83 5.25
CA THR A 101 -0.39 5.88 6.16
C THR A 101 -0.60 7.28 5.59
N LEU A 102 -0.46 7.48 4.26
CA LEU A 102 -0.75 8.76 3.63
C LEU A 102 -2.22 9.15 3.83
N ILE A 103 -3.16 8.22 3.62
CA ILE A 103 -4.59 8.46 3.78
C ILE A 103 -4.93 8.76 5.23
N SER A 104 -4.42 7.98 6.16
CA SER A 104 -4.76 8.12 7.57
C SER A 104 -4.04 9.26 8.27
N ALA A 105 -2.77 9.51 7.97
CA ALA A 105 -1.98 10.56 8.63
C ALA A 105 -1.97 11.88 7.85
N ILE A 106 -1.50 11.89 6.60
CA ILE A 106 -1.33 13.13 5.84
C ILE A 106 -2.68 13.79 5.51
N LEU A 107 -3.66 13.01 5.02
CA LEU A 107 -4.99 13.58 4.75
C LEU A 107 -5.73 13.99 6.04
N PHE A 108 -5.40 13.36 7.19
CA PHE A 108 -5.88 13.80 8.49
C PHE A 108 -5.34 15.17 8.87
N LEU A 109 -4.02 15.35 8.80
CA LEU A 109 -3.36 16.63 9.08
C LEU A 109 -3.83 17.74 8.12
N LEU A 110 -4.18 17.39 6.88
CA LEU A 110 -4.75 18.29 5.88
C LEU A 110 -6.28 18.47 6.02
N ASN A 111 -6.90 17.95 7.08
CA ASN A 111 -8.35 18.02 7.35
C ASN A 111 -9.24 17.54 6.18
N GLN A 112 -8.80 16.52 5.43
CA GLN A 112 -9.56 15.97 4.31
C GLN A 112 -10.65 15.00 4.78
N LYS A 113 -11.93 15.43 4.72
CA LYS A 113 -13.07 14.64 5.22
C LYS A 113 -13.28 13.32 4.47
N TRP A 114 -12.95 13.25 3.18
CA TRP A 114 -13.16 12.03 2.39
C TRP A 114 -12.26 10.85 2.82
N ARG A 115 -11.19 11.08 3.59
CA ARG A 115 -10.36 9.98 4.13
C ARG A 115 -11.14 9.07 5.09
N THR A 116 -12.14 9.60 5.82
CA THR A 116 -12.83 8.97 6.94
C THR A 116 -13.43 7.59 6.61
N SER A 117 -13.92 7.42 5.38
CA SER A 117 -14.52 6.16 4.94
C SER A 117 -13.51 5.13 4.48
N ILE A 118 -12.27 5.54 4.19
CA ILE A 118 -11.27 4.66 3.59
C ILE A 118 -10.04 4.43 4.47
N ASN A 119 -9.80 5.27 5.49
CA ASN A 119 -8.59 5.22 6.31
C ASN A 119 -8.40 3.86 6.99
N ARG A 120 -9.44 3.29 7.59
CA ARG A 120 -9.34 2.09 8.43
C ARG A 120 -8.85 0.86 7.66
N PHE A 121 -9.46 0.57 6.51
CA PHE A 121 -8.97 -0.57 5.70
C PHE A 121 -7.67 -0.24 4.97
N ALA A 122 -7.39 1.03 4.68
CA ALA A 122 -6.11 1.45 4.12
C ALA A 122 -4.95 1.28 5.13
N GLU A 123 -5.17 1.61 6.41
CA GLU A 123 -4.21 1.33 7.50
C GLU A 123 -3.96 -0.17 7.66
N ALA A 124 -5.03 -0.98 7.66
CA ALA A 124 -4.92 -2.44 7.72
C ALA A 124 -4.14 -2.99 6.53
N MET A 125 -4.39 -2.47 5.31
CA MET A 125 -3.63 -2.79 4.10
C MET A 125 -2.13 -2.53 4.28
N THR A 126 -1.76 -1.40 4.91
CA THR A 126 -0.36 -1.11 5.24
C THR A 126 0.28 -2.22 6.06
N LEU A 127 -0.39 -2.64 7.14
CA LEU A 127 0.14 -3.69 8.02
C LEU A 127 0.27 -5.04 7.31
N PHE A 128 -0.68 -5.38 6.47
CA PHE A 128 -0.63 -6.63 5.69
C PHE A 128 0.48 -6.58 4.63
N ALA A 129 0.66 -5.45 3.99
CA ALA A 129 1.75 -5.25 3.03
C ALA A 129 3.13 -5.31 3.71
N VAL A 130 3.29 -4.67 4.88
CA VAL A 130 4.53 -4.75 5.67
C VAL A 130 4.80 -6.16 6.16
N ALA A 131 3.76 -6.92 6.58
CA ALA A 131 3.91 -8.32 6.95
C ALA A 131 4.39 -9.19 5.76
N CYS A 132 3.81 -8.99 4.57
CA CYS A 132 4.26 -9.67 3.36
C CYS A 132 5.70 -9.29 2.99
N ALA A 133 6.03 -7.99 3.06
CA ALA A 133 7.36 -7.49 2.75
C ALA A 133 8.42 -8.08 3.69
N GLY A 134 8.15 -8.11 5.00
CA GLY A 134 9.08 -8.58 6.03
C GLY A 134 9.51 -10.05 5.89
N ILE A 135 8.74 -10.86 5.16
CA ILE A 135 9.11 -12.25 4.87
C ILE A 135 10.35 -12.33 3.97
N PHE A 136 10.44 -11.47 2.95
CA PHE A 136 11.45 -11.59 1.90
C PHE A 136 12.91 -11.37 2.38
N PRO A 137 13.25 -10.35 3.18
CA PRO A 137 14.59 -10.24 3.74
C PRO A 137 15.01 -11.46 4.56
N LEU A 138 14.06 -12.07 5.30
CA LEU A 138 14.32 -13.26 6.10
C LEU A 138 14.63 -14.49 5.23
N ILE A 139 13.80 -14.77 4.22
CA ILE A 139 13.97 -15.94 3.35
C ILE A 139 15.06 -15.76 2.29
N HIS A 140 15.33 -14.50 1.89
CA HIS A 140 16.37 -14.19 0.90
C HIS A 140 17.77 -14.62 1.35
N THR A 141 18.04 -14.64 2.65
CA THR A 141 19.29 -15.18 3.19
C THR A 141 19.47 -16.69 2.92
N GLY A 142 18.40 -17.38 2.52
CA GLY A 142 18.36 -18.84 2.33
C GLY A 142 18.40 -19.64 3.63
N ARG A 143 18.78 -18.99 4.73
CA ARG A 143 18.83 -19.54 6.09
C ARG A 143 18.23 -18.53 7.06
N PRO A 144 16.89 -18.52 7.26
CA PRO A 144 16.20 -17.50 8.02
C PRO A 144 16.73 -17.29 9.45
N TRP A 145 17.30 -18.33 10.07
CA TRP A 145 17.94 -18.23 11.39
C TRP A 145 19.23 -17.41 11.40
N MET A 146 19.78 -17.08 10.22
CA MET A 146 20.94 -16.18 10.07
C MET A 146 20.51 -14.72 9.92
N ALA A 147 19.20 -14.42 9.95
CA ALA A 147 18.67 -13.07 9.77
C ALA A 147 19.17 -12.07 10.84
N TYR A 148 19.65 -12.55 11.99
CA TYR A 148 20.22 -11.68 13.01
C TYR A 148 21.48 -10.93 12.52
N TYR A 149 22.14 -11.39 11.48
CA TYR A 149 23.26 -10.65 10.84
C TYR A 149 22.80 -9.32 10.20
N MET A 150 21.52 -9.15 9.94
CA MET A 150 20.96 -7.88 9.48
C MET A 150 20.83 -6.83 10.60
N PHE A 151 20.97 -7.24 11.86
CA PHE A 151 20.92 -6.34 13.01
C PHE A 151 22.33 -5.97 13.48
N PRO A 152 22.53 -4.76 14.03
CA PRO A 152 23.80 -4.43 14.64
C PRO A 152 24.03 -5.28 15.91
N TYR A 153 25.08 -6.08 15.91
CA TYR A 153 25.48 -6.90 17.06
C TYR A 153 27.00 -6.90 17.18
N PRO A 154 27.55 -7.05 18.40
CA PRO A 154 28.97 -7.26 18.59
C PRO A 154 29.41 -8.59 17.97
N SER A 155 30.44 -8.58 17.13
CA SER A 155 31.00 -9.79 16.57
C SER A 155 32.24 -10.24 17.35
N THR A 156 32.46 -11.56 17.45
CA THR A 156 33.67 -12.13 18.07
C THR A 156 34.97 -11.80 17.33
N MET A 157 34.84 -11.35 16.08
CA MET A 157 35.95 -10.91 15.23
C MET A 157 36.29 -9.42 15.40
N GLY A 158 35.59 -8.69 16.29
CA GLY A 158 35.76 -7.24 16.47
C GLY A 158 35.27 -6.40 15.29
N ILE A 159 34.53 -7.01 14.36
CA ILE A 159 33.97 -6.35 13.18
C ILE A 159 32.52 -5.96 13.50
N TRP A 160 32.24 -4.67 13.50
CA TRP A 160 30.89 -4.15 13.63
C TRP A 160 30.13 -4.24 12.30
N PRO A 161 28.80 -4.41 12.32
CA PRO A 161 27.98 -4.30 11.11
C PRO A 161 28.30 -3.01 10.36
N GLN A 162 28.22 -3.09 9.04
CA GLN A 162 28.53 -1.95 8.18
C GLN A 162 27.37 -0.94 8.17
N PHE A 163 27.40 0.04 9.10
CA PHE A 163 26.38 1.08 9.20
C PHE A 163 26.27 2.02 8.00
N ARG A 164 27.23 1.95 7.05
CA ARG A 164 27.15 2.67 5.77
C ARG A 164 26.28 1.94 4.74
N SER A 165 25.89 0.70 5.01
CA SER A 165 25.04 -0.07 4.10
C SER A 165 23.57 0.32 4.25
N PRO A 166 22.88 0.66 3.15
CA PRO A 166 21.45 0.91 3.16
C PRO A 166 20.62 -0.29 3.67
N LEU A 167 21.09 -1.51 3.46
CA LEU A 167 20.43 -2.73 3.94
C LEU A 167 20.25 -2.77 5.46
N ILE A 168 21.17 -2.17 6.23
CA ILE A 168 20.99 -1.99 7.68
C ILE A 168 19.96 -0.90 7.96
N TRP A 169 19.98 0.19 7.19
CA TRP A 169 18.99 1.27 7.36
C TRP A 169 17.58 0.79 7.10
N ASP A 170 17.39 -0.14 6.17
CA ASP A 170 16.09 -0.76 5.89
C ASP A 170 15.53 -1.49 7.10
N VAL A 171 16.35 -2.20 7.85
CA VAL A 171 15.91 -2.90 9.07
C VAL A 171 15.29 -1.91 10.05
N PHE A 172 15.95 -0.77 10.28
CA PHE A 172 15.42 0.27 11.17
C PHE A 172 14.20 0.97 10.57
N ALA A 173 14.26 1.35 9.30
CA ALA A 173 13.18 2.07 8.63
C ALA A 173 11.89 1.23 8.57
N VAL A 174 11.96 -0.02 8.13
CA VAL A 174 10.80 -0.90 8.01
C VAL A 174 10.25 -1.28 9.38
N SER A 175 11.12 -1.59 10.36
CA SER A 175 10.70 -1.93 11.72
C SER A 175 10.01 -0.74 12.41
N THR A 176 10.58 0.45 12.31
CA THR A 176 10.01 1.67 12.89
C THR A 176 8.68 2.01 12.21
N TYR A 177 8.64 1.95 10.88
CA TYR A 177 7.42 2.20 10.11
C TYR A 177 6.31 1.20 10.46
N GLY A 178 6.62 -0.09 10.51
CA GLY A 178 5.67 -1.13 10.90
C GLY A 178 5.13 -0.94 12.31
N THR A 179 6.01 -0.60 13.28
CA THR A 179 5.64 -0.35 14.67
C THR A 179 4.72 0.86 14.80
N VAL A 180 5.10 2.00 14.21
CA VAL A 180 4.28 3.23 14.28
C VAL A 180 2.96 3.03 13.56
N SER A 181 2.94 2.37 12.40
CA SER A 181 1.70 2.06 11.68
C SER A 181 0.78 1.15 12.49
N LEU A 182 1.33 0.14 13.18
CA LEU A 182 0.56 -0.74 14.07
C LEU A 182 -0.05 0.02 15.24
N LEU A 183 0.73 0.87 15.90
CA LEU A 183 0.25 1.69 17.01
C LEU A 183 -0.83 2.68 16.56
N PHE A 184 -0.62 3.32 15.40
CA PHE A 184 -1.55 4.28 14.85
C PHE A 184 -2.91 3.62 14.51
N TRP A 185 -2.87 2.48 13.81
CA TRP A 185 -4.05 1.69 13.50
C TRP A 185 -4.77 1.19 14.77
N PHE A 186 -4.01 0.65 15.75
CA PHE A 186 -4.58 0.10 16.98
C PHE A 186 -5.24 1.18 17.83
N ILE A 187 -4.58 2.34 18.02
CA ILE A 187 -5.18 3.48 18.75
C ILE A 187 -6.45 3.94 18.06
N GLY A 188 -6.43 4.07 16.73
CA GLY A 188 -7.60 4.41 15.95
C GLY A 188 -8.77 3.43 16.15
N LEU A 189 -8.50 2.15 16.41
CA LEU A 189 -9.53 1.12 16.64
C LEU A 189 -10.18 1.18 18.03
N LEU A 190 -9.56 1.76 19.05
CA LEU A 190 -10.03 1.66 20.44
C LEU A 190 -11.51 2.04 20.64
N PRO A 191 -12.03 3.19 20.12
CA PRO A 191 -13.45 3.53 20.25
C PRO A 191 -14.39 2.55 19.54
N ASP A 192 -13.93 2.04 18.41
CA ASP A 192 -14.70 1.12 17.56
C ASP A 192 -14.78 -0.27 18.19
N LEU A 193 -13.68 -0.76 18.78
CA LEU A 193 -13.62 -2.01 19.55
C LEU A 193 -14.53 -1.98 20.78
N ALA A 194 -14.58 -0.84 21.49
CA ALA A 194 -15.52 -0.66 22.59
C ALA A 194 -16.98 -0.69 22.09
N THR A 195 -17.26 -0.08 20.95
CA THR A 195 -18.59 -0.13 20.31
C THR A 195 -18.97 -1.57 19.94
N LEU A 196 -18.04 -2.37 19.40
CA LEU A 196 -18.30 -3.78 19.10
C LEU A 196 -18.50 -4.60 20.37
N ARG A 197 -17.72 -4.38 21.44
CA ARG A 197 -17.92 -5.00 22.77
C ARG A 197 -19.34 -4.77 23.26
N ASP A 198 -19.80 -3.54 23.25
CA ASP A 198 -21.09 -3.15 23.81
C ASP A 198 -22.28 -3.69 22.98
N ARG A 199 -22.06 -3.99 21.69
CA ARG A 199 -23.07 -4.53 20.77
C ARG A 199 -23.00 -6.05 20.58
N ALA A 200 -21.90 -6.67 20.97
CA ALA A 200 -21.73 -8.12 20.84
C ALA A 200 -22.72 -8.88 21.73
N LYS A 201 -23.43 -9.83 21.13
CA LYS A 201 -24.36 -10.73 21.85
C LYS A 201 -23.66 -11.92 22.48
N ASN A 202 -22.55 -12.37 21.88
CA ASN A 202 -21.77 -13.51 22.33
C ASN A 202 -20.76 -13.09 23.40
N ARG A 203 -20.75 -13.77 24.55
CA ARG A 203 -19.82 -13.53 25.66
C ARG A 203 -18.35 -13.58 25.24
N PHE A 204 -17.99 -14.51 24.36
CA PHE A 204 -16.63 -14.64 23.87
C PHE A 204 -16.20 -13.39 23.08
N GLN A 205 -17.06 -12.89 22.18
CA GLN A 205 -16.82 -11.63 21.45
C GLN A 205 -16.72 -10.43 22.41
N GLN A 206 -17.59 -10.36 23.43
CA GLN A 206 -17.52 -9.30 24.45
C GLN A 206 -16.16 -9.29 25.17
N LEU A 207 -15.65 -10.47 25.53
CA LEU A 207 -14.36 -10.60 26.21
C LEU A 207 -13.20 -10.18 25.30
N ILE A 208 -13.17 -10.65 24.06
CA ILE A 208 -12.11 -10.28 23.09
C ILE A 208 -12.11 -8.79 22.82
N TYR A 209 -13.26 -8.23 22.41
CA TYR A 209 -13.33 -6.79 22.11
C TYR A 209 -13.13 -5.94 23.37
N GLY A 210 -13.55 -6.43 24.54
CA GLY A 210 -13.32 -5.80 25.83
C GLY A 210 -11.85 -5.71 26.20
N ALA A 211 -11.09 -6.79 26.00
CA ALA A 211 -9.65 -6.84 26.22
C ALA A 211 -8.92 -5.91 25.24
N LEU A 212 -9.28 -5.99 23.93
CA LEU A 212 -8.67 -5.16 22.88
C LEU A 212 -9.00 -3.69 23.04
N ALA A 213 -10.17 -3.33 23.58
CA ALA A 213 -10.55 -1.93 23.84
C ALA A 213 -9.80 -1.30 25.03
N MET A 214 -8.95 -2.05 25.73
CA MET A 214 -8.08 -1.56 26.82
C MET A 214 -8.79 -0.67 27.86
N GLY A 215 -10.03 -1.03 28.24
CA GLY A 215 -10.81 -0.28 29.25
C GLY A 215 -11.45 1.02 28.72
N TRP A 216 -11.54 1.20 27.41
CA TRP A 216 -12.22 2.36 26.84
C TRP A 216 -13.68 2.45 27.27
N ARG A 217 -14.08 3.61 27.83
CA ARG A 217 -15.44 3.90 28.34
C ARG A 217 -16.08 5.13 27.69
N GLY A 218 -15.40 5.78 26.75
CA GLY A 218 -15.95 6.96 26.05
C GLY A 218 -16.08 8.23 26.91
N SER A 219 -15.35 8.35 28.05
CA SER A 219 -15.35 9.57 28.84
C SER A 219 -14.66 10.73 28.11
N ALA A 220 -14.96 11.98 28.47
CA ALA A 220 -14.31 13.15 27.89
C ALA A 220 -12.78 13.08 27.98
N GLN A 221 -12.25 12.55 29.10
CA GLN A 221 -10.81 12.36 29.28
C GLN A 221 -10.23 11.31 28.33
N HIS A 222 -10.96 10.21 28.04
CA HIS A 222 -10.54 9.20 27.05
C HIS A 222 -10.50 9.83 25.65
N TRP A 223 -11.50 10.59 25.26
CA TRP A 223 -11.53 11.27 23.97
C TRP A 223 -10.40 12.27 23.82
N HIS A 224 -10.14 13.09 24.85
CA HIS A 224 -9.03 14.04 24.81
C HIS A 224 -7.66 13.35 24.64
N ARG A 225 -7.41 12.28 25.41
CA ARG A 225 -6.17 11.49 25.30
C ARG A 225 -6.05 10.79 23.94
N TYR A 226 -7.16 10.26 23.43
CA TYR A 226 -7.22 9.64 22.11
C TYR A 226 -6.86 10.63 21.01
N GLN A 227 -7.50 11.79 20.99
CA GLN A 227 -7.23 12.82 19.98
C GLN A 227 -5.79 13.29 20.01
N SER A 228 -5.23 13.51 21.22
CA SER A 228 -3.83 13.90 21.39
C SER A 228 -2.86 12.81 20.91
N ALA A 229 -3.11 11.55 21.26
CA ALA A 229 -2.27 10.43 20.84
C ALA A 229 -2.37 10.18 19.32
N TYR A 230 -3.59 10.26 18.77
CA TYR A 230 -3.82 10.08 17.34
C TYR A 230 -3.15 11.18 16.50
N LEU A 231 -3.23 12.44 16.94
CA LEU A 231 -2.56 13.58 16.32
C LEU A 231 -1.03 13.43 16.36
N LEU A 232 -0.48 13.04 17.53
CA LEU A 232 0.96 12.81 17.69
C LEU A 232 1.45 11.69 16.73
N LEU A 233 0.73 10.58 16.68
CA LEU A 233 1.08 9.47 15.80
C LEU A 233 0.95 9.83 14.32
N ALA A 234 -0.06 10.61 13.93
CA ALA A 234 -0.16 11.14 12.57
C ALA A 234 1.03 12.03 12.22
N GLY A 235 1.46 12.89 13.15
CA GLY A 235 2.66 13.72 13.00
C GLY A 235 3.94 12.90 12.85
N LEU A 236 4.09 11.80 13.61
CA LEU A 236 5.23 10.88 13.49
C LEU A 236 5.17 10.03 12.22
N ALA A 237 4.00 9.52 11.86
CA ALA A 237 3.83 8.65 10.70
C ALA A 237 4.10 9.37 9.37
N THR A 238 3.83 10.68 9.30
CA THR A 238 4.01 11.48 8.08
C THR A 238 5.47 11.49 7.58
N PRO A 239 6.49 11.90 8.34
CA PRO A 239 7.87 11.80 7.87
C PRO A 239 8.34 10.35 7.72
N LEU A 240 7.84 9.42 8.53
CA LEU A 240 8.24 8.02 8.43
C LEU A 240 7.78 7.38 7.12
N VAL A 241 6.57 7.68 6.65
CA VAL A 241 6.09 7.13 5.37
C VAL A 241 6.94 7.61 4.19
N LEU A 242 7.41 8.85 4.23
CA LEU A 242 8.29 9.38 3.19
C LEU A 242 9.71 8.80 3.30
N SER A 243 10.23 8.69 4.53
CA SER A 243 11.61 8.25 4.77
C SER A 243 11.81 6.76 4.51
N VAL A 244 10.85 5.88 4.85
CA VAL A 244 11.05 4.44 4.66
C VAL A 244 11.29 4.09 3.19
N HIS A 245 10.53 4.66 2.27
CA HIS A 245 10.72 4.36 0.84
C HIS A 245 11.92 5.10 0.23
N THR A 246 12.27 6.25 0.81
CA THR A 246 13.53 6.93 0.51
C THR A 246 14.72 6.04 0.89
N VAL A 247 14.71 5.43 2.08
CA VAL A 247 15.77 4.51 2.55
C VAL A 247 15.85 3.27 1.67
N VAL A 248 14.73 2.60 1.37
CA VAL A 248 14.69 1.46 0.44
C VAL A 248 15.24 1.83 -0.95
N SER A 249 15.05 3.08 -1.40
CA SER A 249 15.62 3.52 -2.68
C SER A 249 17.14 3.62 -2.66
N PHE A 250 17.74 3.85 -1.49
CA PHE A 250 19.20 3.91 -1.33
C PHE A 250 19.88 2.56 -1.52
N ASP A 251 19.18 1.44 -1.42
CA ASP A 251 19.71 0.13 -1.81
C ASP A 251 20.21 0.13 -3.27
N PHE A 252 19.61 0.99 -4.08
CA PHE A 252 19.95 1.17 -5.49
C PHE A 252 20.72 2.48 -5.72
N ALA A 253 20.23 3.60 -5.22
CA ALA A 253 20.74 4.93 -5.54
C ALA A 253 22.19 5.18 -5.13
N VAL A 254 22.70 4.51 -4.08
CA VAL A 254 24.09 4.62 -3.63
C VAL A 254 24.98 3.45 -4.08
N ALA A 255 24.40 2.51 -4.83
CA ALA A 255 25.14 1.37 -5.38
C ALA A 255 25.95 1.79 -6.62
N ILE A 256 26.95 0.99 -6.97
CA ILE A 256 27.81 1.25 -8.13
C ILE A 256 27.32 0.61 -9.44
N VAL A 257 26.26 -0.22 -9.36
CA VAL A 257 25.75 -0.97 -10.53
C VAL A 257 25.19 0.02 -11.56
N PRO A 258 25.50 -0.16 -12.86
CA PRO A 258 24.95 0.70 -13.91
C PRO A 258 23.41 0.75 -13.87
N GLY A 259 22.85 1.95 -13.98
CA GLY A 259 21.41 2.19 -13.91
C GLY A 259 20.77 2.14 -12.51
N TRP A 260 21.58 1.92 -11.44
CA TRP A 260 21.12 2.03 -10.06
C TRP A 260 21.49 3.36 -9.43
N HIS A 261 22.73 3.80 -9.55
CA HIS A 261 23.23 5.02 -8.93
C HIS A 261 22.66 6.28 -9.58
N THR A 262 21.48 6.69 -9.14
CA THR A 262 20.82 7.90 -9.63
C THR A 262 20.14 8.66 -8.51
N THR A 263 20.30 9.99 -8.51
CA THR A 263 19.74 10.89 -7.50
C THR A 263 18.24 11.03 -7.56
N ILE A 264 17.61 10.65 -8.67
CA ILE A 264 16.14 10.72 -8.83
C ILE A 264 15.41 9.58 -8.09
N PHE A 265 16.09 8.50 -7.72
CA PHE A 265 15.43 7.34 -7.11
C PHE A 265 14.67 7.65 -5.83
N PRO A 266 15.20 8.38 -4.83
CA PRO A 266 14.45 8.63 -3.61
C PRO A 266 13.08 9.31 -3.83
N PRO A 267 12.96 10.47 -4.49
CA PRO A 267 11.66 11.09 -4.72
C PRO A 267 10.77 10.29 -5.67
N TYR A 268 11.34 9.65 -6.66
CA TYR A 268 10.63 8.81 -7.63
C TYR A 268 10.06 7.54 -6.98
N PHE A 269 10.81 6.86 -6.11
CA PHE A 269 10.35 5.70 -5.36
C PHE A 269 9.19 6.05 -4.43
N VAL A 270 9.24 7.19 -3.73
CA VAL A 270 8.15 7.66 -2.89
C VAL A 270 6.89 7.94 -3.72
N ALA A 271 7.02 8.63 -4.86
CA ALA A 271 5.88 8.88 -5.75
C ALA A 271 5.26 7.58 -6.28
N GLY A 272 6.10 6.61 -6.68
CA GLY A 272 5.68 5.29 -7.13
C GLY A 272 4.98 4.49 -6.04
N ALA A 273 5.45 4.59 -4.79
CA ALA A 273 4.81 3.96 -3.64
C ALA A 273 3.41 4.53 -3.37
N ILE A 274 3.25 5.84 -3.45
CA ILE A 274 1.93 6.48 -3.33
C ILE A 274 1.03 6.03 -4.47
N TYR A 275 1.52 6.04 -5.68
CA TYR A 275 0.82 5.65 -6.90
C TYR A 275 0.31 4.20 -6.84
N SER A 276 1.18 3.23 -6.54
CA SER A 276 0.82 1.82 -6.39
C SER A 276 -0.09 1.58 -5.19
N GLY A 277 0.15 2.28 -4.09
CA GLY A 277 -0.64 2.15 -2.89
C GLY A 277 -2.09 2.62 -3.09
N PHE A 278 -2.33 3.76 -3.76
CA PHE A 278 -3.70 4.18 -4.11
C PHE A 278 -4.36 3.24 -5.12
N ALA A 279 -3.61 2.67 -6.05
CA ALA A 279 -4.11 1.62 -6.93
C ALA A 279 -4.56 0.38 -6.11
N MET A 280 -3.79 -0.03 -5.09
CA MET A 280 -4.17 -1.14 -4.22
C MET A 280 -5.38 -0.79 -3.34
N VAL A 281 -5.48 0.44 -2.83
CA VAL A 281 -6.67 0.90 -2.09
C VAL A 281 -7.92 0.81 -2.97
N LEU A 282 -7.86 1.20 -4.25
CA LEU A 282 -8.96 1.02 -5.20
C LEU A 282 -9.27 -0.46 -5.46
N THR A 283 -8.25 -1.29 -5.61
CA THR A 283 -8.38 -2.74 -5.79
C THR A 283 -9.14 -3.39 -4.64
N ILE A 284 -8.98 -2.90 -3.41
CA ILE A 284 -9.68 -3.37 -2.21
C ILE A 284 -11.05 -2.69 -2.07
N ALA A 285 -11.11 -1.37 -2.20
CA ALA A 285 -12.30 -0.57 -1.94
C ALA A 285 -13.47 -0.92 -2.86
N ILE A 286 -13.20 -1.17 -4.13
CA ILE A 286 -14.26 -1.45 -5.12
C ILE A 286 -14.98 -2.77 -4.84
N PRO A 287 -14.31 -3.91 -4.64
CA PRO A 287 -14.96 -5.15 -4.24
C PRO A 287 -15.61 -5.07 -2.85
N LEU A 288 -14.93 -4.45 -1.87
CA LEU A 288 -15.44 -4.27 -0.51
C LEU A 288 -16.75 -3.48 -0.50
N ARG A 289 -16.78 -2.36 -1.22
CA ARG A 289 -17.94 -1.51 -1.41
C ARG A 289 -19.15 -2.30 -1.90
N LYS A 290 -18.97 -3.11 -2.97
CA LYS A 290 -20.02 -3.91 -3.58
C LYS A 290 -20.43 -5.11 -2.71
N ALA A 291 -19.48 -5.86 -2.16
CA ALA A 291 -19.76 -7.07 -1.40
C ALA A 291 -20.51 -6.80 -0.08
N TYR A 292 -20.28 -5.65 0.52
CA TYR A 292 -20.87 -5.30 1.82
C TYR A 292 -21.93 -4.19 1.74
N GLY A 293 -22.28 -3.70 0.55
CA GLY A 293 -23.28 -2.65 0.35
C GLY A 293 -22.86 -1.33 1.01
N LEU A 294 -21.60 -0.92 0.81
CA LEU A 294 -21.01 0.26 1.44
C LEU A 294 -20.91 1.45 0.46
N GLU A 295 -21.76 1.48 -0.56
CA GLU A 295 -21.79 2.52 -1.59
C GLU A 295 -22.05 3.92 -1.01
N ASP A 296 -22.83 4.00 0.06
CA ASP A 296 -23.15 5.25 0.74
C ASP A 296 -21.97 5.81 1.55
N PHE A 297 -21.05 4.93 1.98
CA PHE A 297 -19.86 5.31 2.74
C PHE A 297 -18.66 5.54 1.82
N ILE A 298 -18.45 4.66 0.83
CA ILE A 298 -17.41 4.81 -0.19
C ILE A 298 -18.08 5.33 -1.47
N THR A 299 -18.35 6.62 -1.53
CA THR A 299 -19.07 7.26 -2.64
C THR A 299 -18.17 7.44 -3.88
N MET A 300 -18.74 7.90 -4.99
CA MET A 300 -17.98 8.23 -6.20
C MET A 300 -16.94 9.32 -5.97
N ARG A 301 -17.15 10.21 -4.99
CA ARG A 301 -16.17 11.24 -4.59
C ARG A 301 -14.86 10.64 -4.12
N HIS A 302 -14.92 9.54 -3.35
CA HIS A 302 -13.72 8.83 -2.90
C HIS A 302 -12.94 8.24 -4.07
N LEU A 303 -13.64 7.55 -4.98
CA LEU A 303 -13.03 6.91 -6.15
C LEU A 303 -12.39 7.95 -7.09
N ASP A 304 -13.10 9.06 -7.36
CA ASP A 304 -12.59 10.16 -8.20
C ASP A 304 -11.37 10.85 -7.57
N ASN A 305 -11.39 11.09 -6.24
CA ASN A 305 -10.25 11.69 -5.54
C ASN A 305 -9.02 10.76 -5.55
N MET A 306 -9.21 9.46 -5.29
CA MET A 306 -8.11 8.48 -5.38
C MET A 306 -7.55 8.42 -6.80
N ALA A 307 -8.40 8.43 -7.84
CA ALA A 307 -7.97 8.45 -9.22
C ALA A 307 -7.16 9.72 -9.59
N LYS A 308 -7.54 10.88 -9.03
CA LYS A 308 -6.78 12.13 -9.21
C LYS A 308 -5.40 12.08 -8.54
N VAL A 309 -5.31 11.51 -7.34
CA VAL A 309 -4.01 11.32 -6.67
C VAL A 309 -3.14 10.35 -7.48
N MET A 310 -3.71 9.26 -7.98
CA MET A 310 -3.00 8.33 -8.87
C MET A 310 -2.52 9.02 -10.13
N LEU A 311 -3.32 9.87 -10.77
CA LEU A 311 -2.89 10.63 -11.94
C LEU A 311 -1.70 11.53 -11.61
N ALA A 312 -1.80 12.31 -10.53
CA ALA A 312 -0.73 13.25 -10.13
C ALA A 312 0.57 12.51 -9.82
N THR A 313 0.52 11.44 -9.01
CA THR A 313 1.71 10.66 -8.67
C THR A 313 2.24 9.83 -9.83
N GLY A 314 1.36 9.33 -10.71
CA GLY A 314 1.74 8.66 -11.95
C GLY A 314 2.50 9.58 -12.92
N LEU A 315 2.16 10.87 -12.98
CA LEU A 315 2.92 11.86 -13.76
C LEU A 315 4.33 12.07 -13.17
N ILE A 316 4.47 12.07 -11.84
CA ILE A 316 5.79 12.15 -11.20
C ILE A 316 6.62 10.90 -11.50
N VAL A 317 5.99 9.72 -11.50
CA VAL A 317 6.66 8.46 -11.89
C VAL A 317 7.11 8.50 -13.34
N ALA A 318 6.27 8.97 -14.26
CA ALA A 318 6.63 9.14 -15.67
C ALA A 318 7.79 10.13 -15.85
N TYR A 319 7.80 11.22 -15.09
CA TYR A 319 8.92 12.15 -15.04
C TYR A 319 10.19 11.47 -14.53
N GLY A 320 10.10 10.61 -13.50
CA GLY A 320 11.23 9.83 -13.00
C GLY A 320 11.86 8.96 -14.09
N TYR A 321 11.06 8.24 -14.88
CA TYR A 321 11.55 7.44 -16.02
C TYR A 321 12.23 8.31 -17.08
N PHE A 322 11.65 9.47 -17.38
CA PHE A 322 12.24 10.41 -18.32
C PHE A 322 13.62 10.90 -17.83
N VAL A 323 13.72 11.29 -16.56
CA VAL A 323 14.99 11.78 -15.97
C VAL A 323 16.04 10.67 -15.96
N GLU A 324 15.67 9.43 -15.65
CA GLU A 324 16.60 8.30 -15.65
C GLU A 324 17.23 8.11 -17.04
N PHE A 325 16.41 8.10 -18.09
CA PHE A 325 16.90 8.05 -19.48
C PHE A 325 17.71 9.29 -19.88
N PHE A 326 17.20 10.47 -19.56
CA PHE A 326 17.89 11.72 -19.84
C PHE A 326 19.29 11.73 -19.23
N MET A 327 19.42 11.35 -17.96
CA MET A 327 20.70 11.35 -17.25
C MET A 327 21.67 10.32 -17.82
N ALA A 328 21.20 9.13 -18.23
CA ALA A 328 22.05 8.13 -18.86
C ALA A 328 22.70 8.68 -20.15
N PHE A 329 21.93 9.33 -21.02
CA PHE A 329 22.47 9.90 -22.27
C PHE A 329 23.22 11.21 -22.05
N TYR A 330 22.77 12.08 -21.14
CA TYR A 330 23.41 13.36 -20.83
C TYR A 330 24.81 13.17 -20.20
N SER A 331 24.94 12.22 -19.29
CA SER A 331 26.24 11.91 -18.66
C SER A 331 27.26 11.33 -19.66
N GLY A 332 26.80 10.70 -20.74
CA GLY A 332 27.64 10.00 -21.69
C GLY A 332 28.37 8.79 -21.11
N ASN A 333 28.01 8.35 -19.90
CA ASN A 333 28.60 7.15 -19.32
C ASN A 333 28.21 5.94 -20.18
N LYS A 334 29.21 5.30 -20.78
CA LYS A 334 29.02 4.18 -21.71
C LYS A 334 28.24 3.01 -21.13
N PHE A 335 28.35 2.76 -19.84
CA PHE A 335 27.67 1.64 -19.16
C PHE A 335 26.18 1.98 -18.94
N ASP A 336 25.86 3.21 -18.54
CA ASP A 336 24.47 3.65 -18.35
C ASP A 336 23.74 3.76 -19.69
N VAL A 337 24.39 4.32 -20.72
CA VAL A 337 23.85 4.37 -22.08
C VAL A 337 23.60 2.95 -22.60
N PHE A 338 24.55 2.03 -22.40
CA PHE A 338 24.40 0.64 -22.82
C PHE A 338 23.21 -0.02 -22.13
N LEU A 339 23.06 0.16 -20.81
CA LEU A 339 21.93 -0.38 -20.07
C LEU A 339 20.60 0.20 -20.55
N ALA A 340 20.53 1.51 -20.79
CA ALA A 340 19.35 2.16 -21.34
C ALA A 340 18.96 1.56 -22.71
N GLN A 341 19.95 1.33 -23.58
CA GLN A 341 19.74 0.64 -24.86
C GLN A 341 19.28 -0.83 -24.67
N GLN A 342 19.82 -1.54 -23.68
CA GLN A 342 19.39 -2.92 -23.36
C GLN A 342 17.95 -2.98 -22.84
N ARG A 343 17.48 -1.95 -22.14
CA ARG A 343 16.05 -1.86 -21.76
C ARG A 343 15.14 -1.70 -22.99
N LEU A 344 15.60 -0.99 -24.03
CA LEU A 344 14.83 -0.79 -25.28
C LEU A 344 14.93 -1.98 -26.24
N HIS A 345 16.11 -2.58 -26.41
CA HIS A 345 16.39 -3.54 -27.47
C HIS A 345 16.96 -4.88 -26.98
N GLY A 346 17.17 -5.02 -25.67
CA GLY A 346 17.72 -6.23 -25.08
C GLY A 346 16.68 -7.36 -24.89
N PRO A 347 17.13 -8.49 -24.33
CA PRO A 347 16.28 -9.68 -24.18
C PRO A 347 15.06 -9.50 -23.26
N TYR A 348 15.07 -8.45 -22.45
CA TYR A 348 13.98 -8.11 -21.51
C TYR A 348 13.18 -6.87 -21.94
N SER A 349 13.35 -6.37 -23.16
CA SER A 349 12.70 -5.16 -23.66
C SER A 349 11.16 -5.22 -23.59
N HIS A 350 10.58 -6.39 -23.77
CA HIS A 350 9.13 -6.58 -23.65
C HIS A 350 8.58 -6.25 -22.27
N TYR A 351 9.33 -6.53 -21.18
CA TYR A 351 8.94 -6.12 -19.82
C TYR A 351 9.01 -4.59 -19.66
N TYR A 352 9.99 -3.96 -20.29
CA TYR A 352 10.11 -2.51 -20.26
C TYR A 352 8.98 -1.83 -21.03
N TYR A 353 8.61 -2.33 -22.21
CA TYR A 353 7.46 -1.80 -22.95
C TYR A 353 6.13 -2.04 -22.22
N ALA A 354 5.96 -3.19 -21.58
CA ALA A 354 4.80 -3.45 -20.73
C ALA A 354 4.73 -2.48 -19.54
N LEU A 355 5.85 -2.16 -18.91
CA LEU A 355 5.96 -1.15 -17.87
C LEU A 355 5.52 0.24 -18.37
N ILE A 356 5.99 0.68 -19.54
CA ILE A 356 5.60 1.97 -20.13
C ILE A 356 4.09 2.01 -20.39
N LEU A 357 3.53 0.93 -20.94
CA LEU A 357 2.09 0.82 -21.18
C LEU A 357 1.31 0.96 -19.85
N CYS A 358 1.73 0.23 -18.80
CA CYS A 358 1.02 0.22 -17.53
C CYS A 358 1.16 1.53 -16.75
N ASN A 359 2.37 2.12 -16.68
CA ASN A 359 2.67 3.22 -15.77
C ASN A 359 2.72 4.60 -16.43
N ILE A 360 2.88 4.69 -17.75
CA ILE A 360 2.87 5.96 -18.47
C ILE A 360 1.57 6.15 -19.25
N LEU A 361 1.21 5.20 -20.11
CA LEU A 361 0.07 5.36 -21.02
C LEU A 361 -1.26 5.14 -20.32
N THR A 362 -1.40 4.09 -19.51
CA THR A 362 -2.64 3.78 -18.80
C THR A 362 -3.12 4.91 -17.89
N PRO A 363 -2.30 5.54 -17.03
CA PRO A 363 -2.78 6.62 -16.16
C PRO A 363 -3.21 7.88 -16.93
N GLN A 364 -2.82 8.08 -18.19
CA GLN A 364 -3.31 9.20 -18.99
C GLN A 364 -4.82 9.13 -19.23
N LEU A 365 -5.43 7.95 -19.19
CA LEU A 365 -6.87 7.80 -19.27
C LEU A 365 -7.60 8.46 -18.10
N LEU A 366 -6.92 8.64 -16.97
CA LEU A 366 -7.48 9.29 -15.77
C LEU A 366 -7.70 10.80 -15.94
N TRP A 367 -7.20 11.44 -17.00
CA TRP A 367 -7.59 12.80 -17.33
C TRP A 367 -9.07 12.94 -17.64
N PHE A 368 -9.68 11.88 -18.20
CA PHE A 368 -11.08 11.90 -18.59
C PHE A 368 -11.98 11.58 -17.39
N GLU A 369 -12.89 12.47 -17.04
CA GLU A 369 -13.85 12.26 -15.95
C GLU A 369 -14.72 11.02 -16.17
N LYS A 370 -15.13 10.74 -17.40
CA LYS A 370 -15.91 9.53 -17.73
C LYS A 370 -15.19 8.26 -17.31
N VAL A 371 -13.85 8.22 -17.39
CA VAL A 371 -13.02 7.08 -16.94
C VAL A 371 -12.98 7.03 -15.42
N ARG A 372 -12.70 8.16 -14.75
CA ARG A 372 -12.64 8.22 -13.28
C ARG A 372 -13.98 7.91 -12.61
N ARG A 373 -15.11 8.12 -13.29
CA ARG A 373 -16.45 7.79 -12.79
C ARG A 373 -16.92 6.38 -13.18
N ASN A 374 -16.15 5.61 -13.94
CA ASN A 374 -16.47 4.23 -14.28
C ASN A 374 -15.77 3.27 -13.29
N VAL A 375 -16.56 2.71 -12.37
CA VAL A 375 -16.06 1.84 -11.29
C VAL A 375 -15.35 0.59 -11.83
N ALA A 376 -15.89 -0.05 -12.87
CA ALA A 376 -15.30 -1.25 -13.45
C ALA A 376 -13.96 -0.93 -14.13
N LEU A 377 -13.90 0.18 -14.89
CA LEU A 377 -12.67 0.60 -15.55
C LEU A 377 -11.60 1.01 -14.53
N LEU A 378 -11.97 1.72 -13.45
CA LEU A 378 -11.05 2.04 -12.36
C LEU A 378 -10.48 0.80 -11.69
N PHE A 379 -11.30 -0.24 -11.50
CA PHE A 379 -10.83 -1.51 -10.96
C PHE A 379 -9.79 -2.17 -11.87
N VAL A 380 -10.08 -2.27 -13.17
CA VAL A 380 -9.12 -2.82 -14.14
C VAL A 380 -7.83 -2.00 -14.17
N MET A 381 -7.94 -0.67 -14.21
CA MET A 381 -6.77 0.23 -14.20
C MET A 381 -5.94 0.06 -12.92
N SER A 382 -6.58 -0.13 -11.77
CA SER A 382 -5.85 -0.36 -10.51
C SER A 382 -5.01 -1.64 -10.55
N LEU A 383 -5.52 -2.70 -11.17
CA LEU A 383 -4.76 -3.94 -11.37
C LEU A 383 -3.60 -3.76 -12.36
N VAL A 384 -3.85 -3.07 -13.48
CA VAL A 384 -2.81 -2.77 -14.50
C VAL A 384 -1.68 -1.95 -13.88
N ILE A 385 -2.01 -0.93 -13.09
CA ILE A 385 -1.02 -0.07 -12.41
C ILE A 385 -0.21 -0.88 -11.39
N ASN A 386 -0.85 -1.71 -10.56
CA ASN A 386 -0.13 -2.55 -9.61
C ASN A 386 0.83 -3.53 -10.30
N THR A 387 0.41 -4.09 -11.44
CA THR A 387 1.28 -4.93 -12.28
C THR A 387 2.43 -4.12 -12.86
N GLY A 388 2.17 -2.92 -13.36
CA GLY A 388 3.20 -2.01 -13.88
C GLY A 388 4.23 -1.62 -12.82
N MET A 389 3.80 -1.37 -11.59
CA MET A 389 4.71 -1.04 -10.48
C MET A 389 5.54 -2.24 -10.01
N TRP A 390 5.01 -3.46 -10.13
CA TRP A 390 5.80 -4.67 -9.94
C TRP A 390 6.84 -4.84 -11.06
N LEU A 391 6.43 -4.63 -12.32
CA LEU A 391 7.33 -4.64 -13.48
C LEU A 391 8.45 -3.60 -13.36
N GLU A 392 8.15 -2.42 -12.82
CA GLU A 392 9.15 -1.40 -12.55
C GLU A 392 10.26 -1.93 -11.64
N ARG A 393 9.88 -2.57 -10.50
CA ARG A 393 10.85 -3.14 -9.59
C ARG A 393 11.66 -4.26 -10.25
N PHE A 394 11.01 -5.05 -11.11
CA PHE A 394 11.68 -6.06 -11.90
C PHE A 394 12.72 -5.44 -12.87
N VAL A 395 12.36 -4.37 -13.56
CA VAL A 395 13.26 -3.66 -14.48
C VAL A 395 14.45 -3.08 -13.74
N ILE A 396 14.22 -2.42 -12.60
CA ILE A 396 15.29 -1.81 -11.81
C ILE A 396 16.22 -2.89 -11.23
N VAL A 397 15.66 -3.90 -10.57
CA VAL A 397 16.44 -4.90 -9.84
C VAL A 397 17.10 -5.89 -10.80
N VAL A 398 16.29 -6.59 -11.58
CA VAL A 398 16.75 -7.76 -12.35
C VAL A 398 17.50 -7.34 -13.61
N ILE A 399 16.94 -6.43 -14.42
CA ILE A 399 17.54 -6.08 -15.70
C ILE A 399 18.89 -5.39 -15.50
N SER A 400 19.01 -4.51 -14.50
CA SER A 400 20.30 -3.86 -14.21
C SER A 400 21.38 -4.88 -13.82
N LEU A 401 21.06 -5.89 -13.01
CA LEU A 401 21.99 -6.94 -12.62
C LEU A 401 22.36 -7.89 -13.77
N THR A 402 21.57 -7.96 -14.86
CA THR A 402 21.92 -8.80 -16.02
C THR A 402 23.10 -8.28 -16.81
N ARG A 403 23.48 -7.02 -16.64
CA ARG A 403 24.50 -6.31 -17.41
C ARG A 403 25.36 -5.47 -16.48
N ASP A 404 26.47 -6.04 -16.08
CA ASP A 404 27.50 -5.41 -15.28
C ASP A 404 28.58 -4.76 -16.18
N PHE A 405 29.59 -4.17 -15.58
CA PHE A 405 30.71 -3.46 -16.26
C PHE A 405 31.45 -4.30 -17.27
N VAL A 406 31.59 -5.60 -17.02
CA VAL A 406 32.33 -6.51 -17.88
C VAL A 406 31.45 -7.61 -18.48
N PRO A 407 31.57 -7.89 -19.81
CA PRO A 407 30.74 -8.89 -20.47
C PRO A 407 30.81 -10.30 -19.86
N SER A 408 31.95 -10.67 -19.26
CA SER A 408 32.13 -11.96 -18.59
C SER A 408 31.26 -12.13 -17.33
N ALA A 409 30.80 -11.03 -16.74
CA ALA A 409 29.86 -11.01 -15.60
C ALA A 409 28.39 -10.94 -16.01
N TRP A 410 28.07 -10.92 -17.32
CA TRP A 410 26.69 -10.84 -17.77
C TRP A 410 25.96 -12.16 -17.57
N GLY A 411 24.70 -12.07 -17.17
CA GLY A 411 23.85 -13.25 -16.94
C GLY A 411 22.43 -13.08 -17.46
N ARG A 412 21.67 -14.14 -17.32
CA ARG A 412 20.22 -14.15 -17.60
C ARG A 412 19.49 -14.66 -16.38
N TYR A 413 18.41 -13.99 -16.02
CA TYR A 413 17.49 -14.43 -15.00
C TYR A 413 16.34 -15.20 -15.65
N GLN A 414 16.09 -16.39 -15.14
CA GLN A 414 14.95 -17.21 -15.55
C GLN A 414 14.19 -17.61 -14.29
N PRO A 415 13.01 -16.98 -14.03
CA PRO A 415 12.25 -17.31 -12.85
C PRO A 415 11.79 -18.76 -12.88
N THR A 416 11.85 -19.41 -11.74
CA THR A 416 11.39 -20.79 -11.55
C THR A 416 9.96 -20.84 -11.04
N PHE A 417 9.38 -22.03 -10.95
CA PHE A 417 8.11 -22.24 -10.27
C PHE A 417 8.10 -21.65 -8.84
N TRP A 418 9.22 -21.75 -8.12
CA TRP A 418 9.35 -21.27 -6.73
C TRP A 418 9.37 -19.75 -6.60
N ASP A 419 9.84 -19.03 -7.61
CA ASP A 419 9.74 -17.56 -7.68
C ASP A 419 8.27 -17.14 -7.77
N PHE A 420 7.49 -17.77 -8.66
CA PHE A 420 6.06 -17.49 -8.81
C PHE A 420 5.24 -17.95 -7.59
N SER A 421 5.57 -19.10 -7.01
CA SER A 421 4.84 -19.62 -5.84
C SER A 421 5.01 -18.73 -4.62
N THR A 422 6.18 -18.13 -4.41
CA THR A 422 6.39 -17.15 -3.33
C THR A 422 5.66 -15.84 -3.58
N LEU A 423 5.62 -15.35 -4.82
CA LEU A 423 4.82 -14.17 -5.19
C LEU A 423 3.32 -14.42 -4.95
N LEU A 424 2.78 -15.48 -5.54
CA LEU A 424 1.35 -15.84 -5.39
C LEU A 424 0.99 -16.14 -3.93
N GLY A 425 1.91 -16.77 -3.21
CA GLY A 425 1.71 -17.08 -1.80
C GLY A 425 1.63 -15.83 -0.93
N THR A 426 2.43 -14.79 -1.18
CA THR A 426 2.31 -13.52 -0.45
C THR A 426 1.07 -12.72 -0.87
N LEU A 427 0.62 -12.80 -2.13
CA LEU A 427 -0.68 -12.28 -2.54
C LEU A 427 -1.83 -13.00 -1.80
N GLY A 428 -1.69 -14.33 -1.65
CA GLY A 428 -2.62 -15.13 -0.84
C GLY A 428 -2.63 -14.71 0.62
N LEU A 429 -1.46 -14.48 1.23
CA LEU A 429 -1.32 -14.02 2.61
C LEU A 429 -1.99 -12.65 2.82
N PHE A 430 -1.68 -11.70 1.96
CA PHE A 430 -2.29 -10.38 2.00
C PHE A 430 -3.83 -10.44 1.91
N ALA A 431 -4.34 -11.18 0.95
CA ALA A 431 -5.78 -11.33 0.77
C ALA A 431 -6.43 -12.11 1.94
N MET A 432 -5.78 -13.15 2.47
CA MET A 432 -6.27 -13.90 3.64
C MET A 432 -6.38 -12.99 4.86
N LEU A 433 -5.37 -12.16 5.13
CA LEU A 433 -5.40 -11.20 6.22
C LEU A 433 -6.53 -10.17 6.04
N LEU A 434 -6.79 -9.74 4.80
CA LEU A 434 -7.90 -8.86 4.48
C LEU A 434 -9.26 -9.54 4.74
N PHE A 435 -9.44 -10.80 4.34
CA PHE A 435 -10.66 -11.57 4.61
C PHE A 435 -10.92 -11.71 6.12
N LEU A 436 -9.87 -11.99 6.91
CA LEU A 436 -9.95 -12.06 8.36
C LEU A 436 -10.27 -10.70 8.99
N PHE A 437 -9.60 -9.65 8.54
CA PHE A 437 -9.80 -8.29 9.01
C PHE A 437 -11.24 -7.82 8.85
N VAL A 438 -11.81 -7.94 7.66
CA VAL A 438 -13.18 -7.48 7.38
C VAL A 438 -14.22 -8.22 8.24
N ARG A 439 -13.91 -9.44 8.67
CA ARG A 439 -14.80 -10.25 9.54
C ARG A 439 -14.55 -10.08 11.02
N GLY A 440 -13.33 -9.71 11.40
CA GLY A 440 -12.96 -9.56 12.82
C GLY A 440 -13.02 -8.12 13.32
N LEU A 441 -12.84 -7.14 12.42
CA LEU A 441 -12.69 -5.73 12.78
C LEU A 441 -13.49 -4.83 11.83
N PRO A 442 -13.90 -3.62 12.26
CA PRO A 442 -14.65 -2.72 11.41
C PRO A 442 -13.77 -2.16 10.28
N ALA A 443 -14.17 -2.43 9.04
CA ALA A 443 -13.43 -1.97 7.86
C ALA A 443 -13.53 -0.45 7.62
N ILE A 444 -14.50 0.21 8.23
CA ILE A 444 -14.71 1.66 8.21
C ILE A 444 -14.75 2.15 9.67
N ALA A 445 -14.15 3.30 9.96
CA ALA A 445 -14.09 3.88 11.29
C ALA A 445 -15.50 4.34 11.74
N ILE A 446 -16.09 3.65 12.73
CA ILE A 446 -17.43 3.97 13.25
C ILE A 446 -17.44 5.35 13.91
N SER A 447 -16.45 5.60 14.76
CA SER A 447 -16.33 6.85 15.53
C SER A 447 -16.19 8.08 14.62
N GLU A 448 -15.31 8.01 13.62
CA GLU A 448 -15.08 9.11 12.69
C GLU A 448 -16.29 9.33 11.74
N MET A 449 -16.95 8.26 11.30
CA MET A 449 -18.18 8.38 10.49
C MET A 449 -19.33 9.02 11.27
N ARG A 450 -19.46 8.74 12.55
CA ARG A 450 -20.44 9.41 13.43
C ARG A 450 -20.13 10.89 13.56
N GLU A 451 -18.87 11.28 13.72
CA GLU A 451 -18.47 12.68 13.74
C GLU A 451 -18.85 13.39 12.43
N LEU A 452 -18.66 12.75 11.28
CA LEU A 452 -19.02 13.29 9.97
C LEU A 452 -20.54 13.56 9.87
N VAL A 453 -21.39 12.63 10.33
CA VAL A 453 -22.85 12.82 10.40
C VAL A 453 -23.22 14.03 11.25
N GLY A 454 -22.52 14.22 12.40
CA GLY A 454 -22.75 15.39 13.27
C GLY A 454 -22.41 16.70 12.55
N GLN A 455 -21.30 16.76 11.86
CA GLN A 455 -20.88 17.96 11.11
C GLN A 455 -21.84 18.31 9.96
N GLU A 456 -22.35 17.32 9.23
CA GLU A 456 -23.33 17.56 8.15
C GLU A 456 -24.67 18.08 8.70
N SER A 457 -25.13 17.53 9.82
CA SER A 457 -26.39 17.98 10.47
C SER A 457 -26.34 19.42 10.98
N HIS A 458 -25.18 19.90 11.44
CA HIS A 458 -24.98 21.30 11.85
C HIS A 458 -24.93 22.23 10.63
N SER A 459 -24.20 21.84 9.57
CA SER A 459 -24.13 22.64 8.32
C SER A 459 -25.49 22.85 7.65
N ASP A 460 -26.39 21.88 7.74
CA ASP A 460 -27.76 22.00 7.18
C ASP A 460 -28.68 22.87 8.05
N ARG A 461 -28.41 22.95 9.36
CA ARG A 461 -29.17 23.88 10.25
C ARG A 461 -28.75 25.32 10.02
N ASP A 462 -27.49 25.59 9.77
CA ASP A 462 -26.96 26.94 9.52
C ASP A 462 -27.34 27.49 8.12
N ARG A 463 -27.82 26.62 7.23
CA ARG A 463 -28.29 26.99 5.88
C ARG A 463 -29.82 27.23 5.79
N LYS A 464 -30.58 26.88 6.82
CA LYS A 464 -32.04 27.13 6.95
C LYS A 464 -32.29 28.35 7.81
#